data_d246fbaac5433b1f915de3549c9c1bc9
#
_entry.id   d246fbaac5433b1f915de3549c9c1bc9
#
_cell.length_a   1.000
_cell.length_b   1.000
_cell.length_c   1.000
_cell.angle_alpha   90.00
_cell.angle_beta   90.00
_cell.angle_gamma   90.00
#
_symmetry.space_group_name_H-M   'P 1'
#
loop_
_entity.id
_entity.type
_entity.pdbx_description
1 polymer ?
#
loop_
_entity_poly.entity_id
_entity_poly.type
_entity_poly.pdbx_seq_one_letter_code
_entity_poly.pdbx_strand_id
1 'polypeptide(L)'
;MKVRYRSWLAKLLLPKRYVAITLGSRVFTPLQSLSAATLRHERAHVEQWKRHGVARFPFLYLSYHLRHGYERNPFEVEARRAE
;
A
#
# COMPACT_ATOMS: atom_id res chain seq x y z
N MET A 1 0.34 -5.88 11.57
CA MET A 1 0.75 -5.85 10.16
C MET A 1 1.66 -7.05 9.88
N LYS A 2 1.33 -7.82 8.89
CA LYS A 2 2.18 -8.94 8.44
C LYS A 2 2.79 -8.60 7.10
N VAL A 3 4.11 -8.77 6.98
CA VAL A 3 4.82 -8.49 5.73
C VAL A 3 5.24 -9.82 5.10
N ARG A 4 4.90 -9.99 3.82
CA ARG A 4 5.29 -11.16 3.04
C ARG A 4 6.42 -10.76 2.10
N TYR A 5 7.63 -11.14 2.47
CA TYR A 5 8.82 -10.86 1.68
C TYR A 5 8.96 -11.89 0.55
N ARG A 6 9.68 -11.52 -0.51
CA ARG A 6 9.94 -12.38 -1.67
C ARG A 6 8.66 -12.93 -2.28
N SER A 7 7.57 -12.14 -2.25
CA SER A 7 6.27 -12.61 -2.72
C SER A 7 6.23 -12.67 -4.24
N TRP A 8 5.92 -13.84 -4.79
CA TRP A 8 5.70 -13.99 -6.23
C TRP A 8 4.43 -13.26 -6.66
N LEU A 9 3.43 -13.19 -5.77
CA LEU A 9 2.20 -12.46 -6.04
C LEU A 9 2.49 -10.97 -6.22
N ALA A 10 3.35 -10.41 -5.38
CA ALA A 10 3.76 -9.02 -5.52
C ALA A 10 4.50 -8.78 -6.83
N LYS A 11 5.36 -9.71 -7.23
CA LYS A 11 6.07 -9.61 -8.53
C LYS A 11 5.10 -9.59 -9.69
N LEU A 12 4.00 -10.34 -9.57
CA LEU A 12 2.98 -10.44 -10.61
C LEU A 12 2.10 -9.19 -10.66
N LEU A 13 1.72 -8.65 -9.51
CA LEU A 13 0.75 -7.57 -9.40
C LEU A 13 1.37 -6.18 -9.49
N LEU A 14 2.64 -6.00 -9.12
CA LEU A 14 3.26 -4.69 -9.05
C LEU A 14 4.10 -4.40 -10.29
N PRO A 15 3.98 -3.19 -10.85
CA PRO A 15 4.97 -2.68 -11.79
C PRO A 15 6.34 -2.61 -11.11
N LYS A 16 7.41 -2.67 -11.92
CA LYS A 16 8.80 -2.72 -11.42
C LYS A 16 9.15 -1.55 -10.47
N ARG A 17 8.52 -0.40 -10.64
CA ARG A 17 8.81 0.80 -9.83
C ARG A 17 8.21 0.75 -8.43
N TYR A 18 7.28 -0.17 -8.17
CA TYR A 18 6.65 -0.27 -6.85
C TYR A 18 7.33 -1.37 -6.05
N VAL A 19 7.53 -1.11 -4.75
CA VAL A 19 8.27 -2.01 -3.87
C VAL A 19 7.37 -2.84 -2.97
N ALA A 20 6.09 -2.48 -2.82
CA ALA A 20 5.18 -3.20 -1.94
C ALA A 20 3.73 -2.87 -2.26
N ILE A 21 2.83 -3.76 -1.85
CA ILE A 21 1.37 -3.52 -1.92
C ILE A 21 0.73 -4.01 -0.62
N THR A 22 -0.22 -3.22 -0.11
CA THR A 22 -0.98 -3.57 1.10
C THR A 22 -2.36 -4.07 0.70
N LEU A 23 -2.71 -5.25 1.20
CA LEU A 23 -4.05 -5.84 1.03
C LEU A 23 -4.58 -6.18 2.42
N GLY A 24 -5.51 -5.36 2.92
CA GLY A 24 -6.03 -5.49 4.26
C GLY A 24 -4.96 -5.25 5.31
N SER A 25 -4.66 -6.25 6.14
CA SER A 25 -3.63 -6.15 7.18
C SER A 25 -2.29 -6.74 6.76
N ARG A 26 -2.16 -7.16 5.51
CA ARG A 26 -0.95 -7.81 5.00
C ARG A 26 -0.28 -6.97 3.94
N VAL A 27 1.05 -6.94 4.00
CA VAL A 27 1.88 -6.24 3.02
C VAL A 27 2.67 -7.27 2.23
N PHE A 28 2.64 -7.18 0.91
CA PHE A 28 3.37 -8.09 0.02
C PHE A 28 4.46 -7.31 -0.70
N THR A 29 5.66 -7.86 -0.72
CA THR A 29 6.78 -7.25 -1.43
C THR A 29 7.61 -8.31 -2.15
N PRO A 30 8.14 -8.02 -3.35
CA PRO A 30 9.08 -8.93 -4.00
C PRO A 30 10.48 -8.88 -3.40
N LEU A 31 10.76 -7.92 -2.52
CA LEU A 31 12.07 -7.68 -1.94
C LEU A 31 12.33 -8.58 -0.74
N GLN A 32 13.61 -8.69 -0.34
CA GLN A 32 14.00 -9.44 0.85
C GLN A 32 13.77 -8.65 2.15
N SER A 33 13.80 -7.32 2.04
CA SER A 33 13.62 -6.45 3.19
C SER A 33 13.08 -5.10 2.74
N LEU A 34 12.50 -4.36 3.67
CA LEU A 34 11.98 -3.01 3.40
C LEU A 34 12.61 -2.05 4.40
N SER A 35 12.86 -0.81 3.95
CA SER A 35 13.37 0.23 4.84
C SER A 35 12.33 0.57 5.91
N ALA A 36 12.78 1.18 7.01
CA ALA A 36 11.89 1.63 8.06
C ALA A 36 10.85 2.62 7.54
N ALA A 37 11.27 3.52 6.64
CA ALA A 37 10.35 4.48 6.04
C ALA A 37 9.27 3.79 5.22
N THR A 38 9.64 2.80 4.41
CA THR A 38 8.68 2.04 3.62
C THR A 38 7.73 1.25 4.50
N LEU A 39 8.23 0.66 5.60
CA LEU A 39 7.37 -0.05 6.54
C LEU A 39 6.34 0.90 7.17
N ARG A 40 6.75 2.13 7.52
CA ARG A 40 5.80 3.12 8.06
C ARG A 40 4.77 3.54 7.02
N HIS A 41 5.18 3.69 5.77
CA HIS A 41 4.28 3.98 4.66
C HIS A 41 3.21 2.89 4.52
N GLU A 42 3.65 1.62 4.50
CA GLU A 42 2.72 0.49 4.35
C GLU A 42 1.83 0.32 5.58
N ARG A 43 2.36 0.61 6.77
CA ARG A 43 1.54 0.59 7.98
C ARG A 43 0.41 1.62 7.91
N ALA A 44 0.68 2.79 7.34
CA ALA A 44 -0.36 3.79 7.14
C ALA A 44 -1.49 3.24 6.26
N HIS A 45 -1.16 2.50 5.20
CA HIS A 45 -2.17 1.85 4.36
C HIS A 45 -2.97 0.80 5.14
N VAL A 46 -2.30 0.01 6.00
CA VAL A 46 -3.00 -0.95 6.87
C VAL A 46 -4.03 -0.24 7.74
N GLU A 47 -3.66 0.91 8.32
CA GLU A 47 -4.58 1.69 9.14
C GLU A 47 -5.74 2.26 8.31
N GLN A 48 -5.48 2.65 7.07
CA GLN A 48 -6.52 3.10 6.15
C GLN A 48 -7.52 1.98 5.84
N TRP A 49 -7.04 0.77 5.61
CA TRP A 49 -7.90 -0.39 5.41
C TRP A 49 -8.80 -0.63 6.62
N LYS A 50 -8.23 -0.54 7.84
CA LYS A 50 -9.01 -0.70 9.08
C LYS A 50 -10.05 0.38 9.24
N ARG A 51 -9.67 1.64 8.96
CA ARG A 51 -10.55 2.80 9.15
C ARG A 51 -11.75 2.76 8.22
N HIS A 52 -11.55 2.34 6.98
CA HIS A 52 -12.59 2.38 5.95
C HIS A 52 -13.25 1.04 5.68
N GLY A 53 -12.63 -0.08 6.10
CA GLY A 53 -13.14 -1.43 5.89
C GLY A 53 -12.72 -2.02 4.56
N VAL A 54 -12.73 -3.36 4.51
CA VAL A 54 -12.19 -4.12 3.36
C VAL A 54 -13.01 -3.94 2.08
N ALA A 55 -14.31 -3.60 2.21
CA ALA A 55 -15.15 -3.37 1.04
C ALA A 55 -15.05 -1.94 0.54
N ARG A 56 -14.99 -0.97 1.46
CA ARG A 56 -15.02 0.46 1.13
C ARG A 56 -13.67 1.00 0.68
N PHE A 57 -12.60 0.59 1.35
CA PHE A 57 -11.28 1.18 1.09
C PHE A 57 -10.82 1.01 -0.36
N PRO A 58 -10.87 -0.20 -0.97
CA PRO A 58 -10.44 -0.35 -2.37
C PRO A 58 -11.23 0.53 -3.32
N PHE A 59 -12.53 0.68 -3.07
CA PHE A 59 -13.39 1.51 -3.89
C PHE A 59 -13.00 2.99 -3.78
N LEU A 60 -12.77 3.47 -2.55
CA LEU A 60 -12.34 4.86 -2.33
C LEU A 60 -10.95 5.11 -2.91
N TYR A 61 -10.03 4.18 -2.69
CA TYR A 61 -8.67 4.31 -3.21
C TYR A 61 -8.69 4.44 -4.73
N LEU A 62 -9.41 3.54 -5.40
CA LEU A 62 -9.50 3.57 -6.86
C LEU A 62 -10.17 4.85 -7.37
N SER A 63 -11.22 5.30 -6.69
CA SER A 63 -11.91 6.53 -7.04
C SER A 63 -10.97 7.73 -6.99
N TYR A 64 -10.19 7.85 -5.93
CA TYR A 64 -9.20 8.93 -5.80
C TYR A 64 -8.05 8.77 -6.79
N HIS A 65 -7.65 7.53 -7.07
CA HIS A 65 -6.60 7.26 -8.05
C HIS A 65 -7.02 7.76 -9.44
N LEU A 66 -8.26 7.50 -9.83
CA LEU A 66 -8.79 7.94 -11.12
C LEU A 66 -8.92 9.47 -11.21
N ARG A 67 -9.23 10.13 -10.09
CA ARG A 67 -9.40 11.59 -10.05
C ARG A 67 -8.07 12.34 -9.98
N HIS A 68 -7.13 11.85 -9.18
CA HIS A 68 -5.93 12.61 -8.80
C HIS A 68 -4.64 11.96 -9.28
N GLY A 69 -4.66 10.70 -9.69
CA GLY A 69 -3.47 9.93 -9.98
C GLY A 69 -2.81 9.41 -8.70
N TYR A 70 -1.78 8.59 -8.85
CA TYR A 70 -1.09 7.94 -7.72
C TYR A 70 -0.47 8.97 -6.79
N GLU A 71 0.30 9.93 -7.33
CA GLU A 71 1.06 10.87 -6.52
C GLU A 71 0.18 11.76 -5.65
N ARG A 72 -1.01 12.13 -6.15
CA ARG A 72 -1.93 13.03 -5.47
C ARG A 72 -3.09 12.32 -4.79
N ASN A 73 -3.12 10.99 -4.84
CA ASN A 73 -4.15 10.23 -4.11
C ASN A 73 -4.01 10.55 -2.62
N PRO A 74 -5.09 11.03 -1.95
CA PRO A 74 -5.02 11.40 -0.53
C PRO A 74 -4.48 10.29 0.36
N PHE A 75 -4.77 9.03 0.07
CA PHE A 75 -4.27 7.91 0.85
C PHE A 75 -2.76 7.75 0.68
N GLU A 76 -2.23 8.00 -0.52
CA GLU A 76 -0.79 7.95 -0.75
C GLU A 76 -0.08 9.15 -0.12
N VAL A 77 -0.70 10.33 -0.17
CA VAL A 77 -0.17 11.53 0.49
C VAL A 77 -0.04 11.28 2.00
N GLU A 78 -1.08 10.73 2.63
CA GLU A 78 -1.05 10.39 4.05
C GLU A 78 0.05 9.37 4.36
N ALA A 79 0.16 8.33 3.53
CA ALA A 79 1.17 7.29 3.73
C ALA A 79 2.58 7.85 3.59
N ARG A 80 2.83 8.74 2.64
CA ARG A 80 4.14 9.39 2.51
C ARG A 80 4.48 10.25 3.72
N ARG A 81 3.50 10.91 4.30
CA ARG A 81 3.71 11.71 5.52
C ARG A 81 4.08 10.85 6.73
N ALA A 82 3.68 9.57 6.71
CA ALA A 82 4.01 8.64 7.80
C ALA A 82 5.44 8.11 7.71
N GLU A 83 6.10 8.29 6.59
CA GLU A 83 7.47 7.83 6.41
C GLU A 83 8.43 8.57 7.32
#